data_4a734eec0d67ac16413b4d8e9fb3761c
#
_entry.id   4a734eec0d67ac16413b4d8e9fb3761c
#
_cell.length_a   1.000
_cell.length_b   1.000
_cell.length_c   1.000
_cell.angle_alpha   90.00
_cell.angle_beta   90.00
_cell.angle_gamma   90.00
#
_symmetry.space_group_name_H-M   'P 1'
#
loop_
_entity.id
_entity.type
_entity.pdbx_description
1 polymer ?
#
loop_
_entity_poly.entity_id
_entity_poly.type
_entity_poly.pdbx_seq_one_letter_code
_entity_poly.pdbx_strand_id
1 'polypeptide(L)'
;MKRRYLSSLTAAGFVALFFGPSPARAQGYLGTNLSPYAVLAGTTVTCTGASTITGDVGVSPGSAITGFPAPCTDVGTLRIPPASDAGQADLLTAYGTLAAQPCSATVGPDLAGLTLVQGVYCVNAAASNLTGTLTLDAQGNPNAAWVFRMSSSLITSSGSTVAIINGGNACEVQWQVSSSATIGSGTTFMGNILALTSIALNTGANLTGRALARNGAVTLDTNNVSFATCPVGGAPPPFPPGPVPTLPEIGAWALLVVLLGSGAYALSRRTPTEPSR
;
A
#
# COMPACT_ATOMS: atom_id res chain seq x y z
N MET A 1 32.08 66.55 -25.16
CA MET A 1 31.38 65.95 -24.03
C MET A 1 30.44 64.84 -24.54
N LYS A 2 30.85 63.54 -24.45
CA LYS A 2 29.99 62.41 -24.85
C LYS A 2 29.54 61.71 -23.57
N ARG A 3 28.26 61.78 -23.24
CA ARG A 3 27.64 61.00 -22.15
C ARG A 3 27.38 59.58 -22.62
N ARG A 4 27.96 58.59 -21.89
CA ARG A 4 27.65 57.16 -22.05
C ARG A 4 26.47 56.83 -21.12
N TYR A 5 25.37 56.33 -21.69
CA TYR A 5 24.27 55.72 -20.94
C TYR A 5 24.64 54.24 -20.64
N LEU A 6 24.79 53.92 -19.38
CA LEU A 6 24.78 52.50 -18.94
C LEU A 6 23.31 52.06 -18.82
N SER A 7 22.88 51.12 -19.63
CA SER A 7 21.62 50.41 -19.43
C SER A 7 21.86 49.22 -18.50
N SER A 8 21.24 49.28 -17.31
CA SER A 8 21.17 48.15 -16.40
C SER A 8 20.12 47.11 -16.85
N LEU A 9 20.56 45.92 -17.28
CA LEU A 9 19.66 44.78 -17.45
C LEU A 9 19.33 44.21 -16.06
N THR A 10 18.10 44.38 -15.62
CA THR A 10 17.51 43.63 -14.52
C THR A 10 17.09 42.26 -15.02
N ALA A 11 17.82 41.21 -14.60
CA ALA A 11 17.42 39.84 -14.82
C ALA A 11 16.25 39.48 -13.88
N ALA A 12 15.04 39.40 -14.41
CA ALA A 12 13.88 38.86 -13.72
C ALA A 12 14.03 37.35 -13.60
N GLY A 13 14.37 36.86 -12.40
CA GLY A 13 14.40 35.42 -12.11
C GLY A 13 12.99 34.83 -12.11
N PHE A 14 12.71 33.99 -13.09
CA PHE A 14 11.47 33.20 -13.16
C PHE A 14 11.61 32.04 -12.16
N VAL A 15 10.99 32.15 -11.00
CA VAL A 15 10.83 31.01 -10.08
C VAL A 15 9.72 30.13 -10.62
N ALA A 16 10.07 29.05 -11.33
CA ALA A 16 9.13 28.02 -11.71
C ALA A 16 8.71 27.23 -10.47
N LEU A 17 7.51 27.51 -9.96
CA LEU A 17 6.86 26.67 -8.96
C LEU A 17 6.48 25.34 -9.63
N PHE A 18 7.29 24.31 -9.37
CA PHE A 18 6.94 22.95 -9.72
C PHE A 18 5.83 22.47 -8.76
N PHE A 19 4.58 22.58 -9.20
CA PHE A 19 3.50 21.81 -8.62
C PHE A 19 3.70 20.35 -9.07
N GLY A 20 4.43 19.58 -8.28
CA GLY A 20 4.43 18.13 -8.40
C GLY A 20 3.03 17.57 -8.12
N PRO A 21 2.64 16.43 -8.71
CA PRO A 21 1.36 15.80 -8.39
C PRO A 21 1.31 15.56 -6.87
N SER A 22 0.24 16.05 -6.22
CA SER A 22 0.02 15.80 -4.80
C SER A 22 -0.04 14.29 -4.56
N PRO A 23 0.70 13.73 -3.59
CA PRO A 23 0.64 12.30 -3.29
C PRO A 23 -0.79 11.94 -2.87
N ALA A 24 -1.32 10.88 -3.47
CA ALA A 24 -2.62 10.34 -3.11
C ALA A 24 -2.60 9.85 -1.65
N ARG A 25 -3.68 10.12 -0.90
CA ARG A 25 -3.83 9.73 0.51
C ARG A 25 -3.96 8.21 0.64
N ALA A 26 -3.57 7.60 1.77
CA ALA A 26 -3.69 6.15 2.00
C ALA A 26 -5.15 5.68 2.01
N GLN A 27 -6.09 6.47 2.50
CA GLN A 27 -7.51 6.29 2.22
C GLN A 27 -7.83 6.39 0.71
N GLY A 28 -6.96 7.00 -0.09
CA GLY A 28 -7.05 7.06 -1.54
C GLY A 28 -6.93 5.71 -2.23
N TYR A 29 -6.35 4.68 -1.60
CA TYR A 29 -6.33 3.35 -2.20
C TYR A 29 -7.70 2.70 -2.25
N LEU A 30 -8.52 2.86 -1.20
CA LEU A 30 -9.78 2.13 -1.09
C LEU A 30 -10.94 2.73 -1.88
N GLY A 31 -10.87 4.02 -2.27
CA GLY A 31 -11.97 4.69 -2.94
C GLY A 31 -13.17 4.99 -2.01
N THR A 32 -14.06 5.87 -2.47
CA THR A 32 -15.18 6.32 -1.63
C THR A 32 -16.30 5.30 -1.52
N ASN A 33 -16.53 4.49 -2.58
CA ASN A 33 -17.58 3.47 -2.57
C ASN A 33 -17.19 2.24 -1.75
N LEU A 34 -15.88 2.01 -1.53
CA LEU A 34 -15.38 0.91 -0.70
C LEU A 34 -15.31 1.28 0.78
N SER A 35 -15.24 2.57 1.09
CA SER A 35 -15.03 3.07 2.46
C SER A 35 -16.04 2.57 3.50
N PRO A 36 -17.36 2.37 3.23
CA PRO A 36 -18.31 1.91 4.22
C PRO A 36 -18.21 0.42 4.55
N TYR A 37 -17.56 -0.39 3.70
CA TYR A 37 -17.53 -1.84 3.87
C TYR A 37 -16.51 -2.30 4.90
N ALA A 38 -16.97 -3.10 5.88
CA ALA A 38 -16.11 -3.93 6.73
C ALA A 38 -15.81 -5.28 6.04
N VAL A 39 -16.81 -5.79 5.31
CA VAL A 39 -16.73 -7.06 4.57
C VAL A 39 -17.29 -6.87 3.17
N LEU A 40 -16.52 -7.27 2.15
CA LEU A 40 -16.99 -7.30 0.76
C LEU A 40 -16.48 -8.57 0.07
N ALA A 41 -17.37 -9.33 -0.56
CA ALA A 41 -17.04 -10.57 -1.24
C ALA A 41 -17.42 -10.53 -2.73
N GLY A 42 -16.71 -11.33 -3.54
CA GLY A 42 -17.04 -11.52 -4.96
C GLY A 42 -18.20 -12.49 -5.19
N THR A 43 -18.31 -13.54 -4.38
CA THR A 43 -19.31 -14.60 -4.58
C THR A 43 -20.33 -14.69 -3.45
N THR A 44 -19.89 -14.89 -2.22
CA THR A 44 -20.75 -15.08 -1.06
C THR A 44 -20.11 -14.52 0.19
N VAL A 45 -20.96 -14.06 1.13
CA VAL A 45 -20.58 -13.87 2.53
C VAL A 45 -21.30 -14.92 3.36
N THR A 46 -20.53 -15.72 4.11
CA THR A 46 -21.09 -16.71 5.03
C THR A 46 -20.60 -16.43 6.42
N CYS A 47 -21.52 -16.26 7.33
CA CYS A 47 -21.23 -16.01 8.73
C CYS A 47 -21.82 -17.13 9.59
N THR A 48 -20.97 -17.77 10.40
CA THR A 48 -21.32 -18.79 11.37
C THR A 48 -20.86 -18.35 12.76
N GLY A 49 -21.45 -18.91 13.81
CA GLY A 49 -21.16 -18.44 15.15
C GLY A 49 -21.61 -17.01 15.41
N ALA A 50 -21.38 -16.50 16.62
CA ALA A 50 -21.81 -15.16 17.03
C ALA A 50 -20.75 -14.10 16.63
N SER A 51 -20.70 -13.73 15.34
CA SER A 51 -19.81 -12.67 14.86
C SER A 51 -20.47 -11.29 14.97
N THR A 52 -19.66 -10.26 15.23
CA THR A 52 -20.09 -8.86 15.19
C THR A 52 -19.29 -8.11 14.14
N ILE A 53 -20.00 -7.48 13.19
CA ILE A 53 -19.39 -6.69 12.12
C ILE A 53 -19.80 -5.22 12.28
N THR A 54 -18.82 -4.33 12.42
CA THR A 54 -19.08 -2.88 12.45
C THR A 54 -18.69 -2.28 11.11
N GLY A 55 -19.70 -1.98 10.29
CA GLY A 55 -19.60 -1.48 8.92
C GLY A 55 -20.41 -2.33 7.95
N ASP A 56 -20.55 -1.88 6.70
CA ASP A 56 -21.37 -2.55 5.71
C ASP A 56 -20.81 -3.94 5.33
N VAL A 57 -21.72 -4.86 5.08
CA VAL A 57 -21.42 -6.19 4.55
C VAL A 57 -21.97 -6.27 3.13
N GLY A 58 -21.12 -6.57 2.15
CA GLY A 58 -21.48 -6.59 0.75
C GLY A 58 -21.06 -7.82 -0.02
N VAL A 59 -21.74 -8.07 -1.14
CA VAL A 59 -21.35 -9.08 -2.13
C VAL A 59 -21.67 -8.58 -3.53
N SER A 60 -20.74 -8.73 -4.47
CA SER A 60 -20.91 -8.45 -5.90
C SER A 60 -19.79 -9.12 -6.71
N PRO A 61 -20.06 -9.76 -7.86
CA PRO A 61 -21.35 -9.95 -8.53
C PRO A 61 -22.25 -11.03 -7.92
N GLY A 62 -21.77 -11.75 -6.90
CA GLY A 62 -22.61 -12.66 -6.13
C GLY A 62 -23.74 -11.93 -5.42
N SER A 63 -24.69 -12.69 -4.85
CA SER A 63 -25.86 -12.12 -4.17
C SER A 63 -26.20 -12.80 -2.84
N ALA A 64 -25.41 -13.80 -2.44
CA ALA A 64 -25.69 -14.56 -1.24
C ALA A 64 -24.94 -14.02 -0.02
N ILE A 65 -25.70 -13.54 0.97
CA ILE A 65 -25.22 -13.19 2.31
C ILE A 65 -26.01 -14.07 3.29
N THR A 66 -25.32 -14.92 4.04
CA THR A 66 -25.93 -15.90 4.95
C THR A 66 -25.42 -15.72 6.38
N GLY A 67 -26.25 -16.08 7.37
CA GLY A 67 -25.92 -15.99 8.78
C GLY A 67 -26.27 -14.63 9.41
N PHE A 68 -27.01 -13.78 8.69
CA PHE A 68 -27.51 -12.50 9.19
C PHE A 68 -29.03 -12.45 9.16
N PRO A 69 -29.70 -11.80 10.11
CA PRO A 69 -29.16 -11.10 11.29
C PRO A 69 -28.76 -12.01 12.45
N ALA A 70 -28.87 -13.31 12.31
CA ALA A 70 -28.49 -14.31 13.33
C ALA A 70 -27.88 -15.56 12.65
N PRO A 71 -26.79 -16.15 13.22
CA PRO A 71 -26.17 -15.84 14.50
C PRO A 71 -25.28 -14.59 14.50
N CYS A 72 -25.04 -13.96 13.35
CA CYS A 72 -24.14 -12.82 13.20
C CYS A 72 -24.89 -11.50 13.25
N THR A 73 -24.29 -10.48 13.82
CA THR A 73 -24.82 -9.12 13.89
C THR A 73 -24.01 -8.18 13.01
N ASP A 74 -24.72 -7.42 12.17
CA ASP A 74 -24.15 -6.32 11.41
C ASP A 74 -24.63 -4.98 11.99
N VAL A 75 -23.70 -4.07 12.25
CA VAL A 75 -23.98 -2.69 12.70
C VAL A 75 -23.94 -1.71 11.52
N GLY A 76 -24.02 -2.23 10.31
CA GLY A 76 -24.04 -1.47 9.05
C GLY A 76 -25.25 -1.83 8.21
N THR A 77 -25.04 -1.96 6.91
CA THR A 77 -26.04 -2.31 5.93
C THR A 77 -25.61 -3.53 5.12
N LEU A 78 -26.51 -4.49 4.94
CA LEU A 78 -26.28 -5.60 4.01
C LEU A 78 -26.56 -5.11 2.59
N ARG A 79 -25.58 -5.25 1.69
CA ARG A 79 -25.64 -4.76 0.31
C ARG A 79 -25.40 -5.89 -0.68
N ILE A 80 -26.32 -6.02 -1.63
CA ILE A 80 -26.21 -6.91 -2.78
C ILE A 80 -26.26 -6.07 -4.07
N PRO A 81 -25.93 -6.64 -5.26
CA PRO A 81 -26.05 -5.92 -6.52
C PRO A 81 -27.45 -5.32 -6.73
N PRO A 82 -27.58 -4.12 -7.30
CA PRO A 82 -26.48 -3.27 -7.79
C PRO A 82 -25.83 -2.38 -6.74
N ALA A 83 -26.28 -2.38 -5.48
CA ALA A 83 -25.81 -1.46 -4.45
C ALA A 83 -24.36 -1.68 -4.02
N SER A 84 -23.80 -2.88 -4.26
CA SER A 84 -22.41 -3.25 -3.93
C SER A 84 -21.45 -3.20 -5.13
N ASP A 85 -21.94 -3.00 -6.35
CA ASP A 85 -21.12 -3.06 -7.55
C ASP A 85 -20.03 -1.99 -7.59
N ALA A 86 -20.35 -0.76 -7.18
CA ALA A 86 -19.39 0.32 -7.10
C ALA A 86 -18.27 0.05 -6.08
N GLY A 87 -18.58 -0.62 -4.96
CA GLY A 87 -17.58 -1.07 -3.98
C GLY A 87 -16.60 -2.08 -4.57
N GLN A 88 -17.10 -3.05 -5.36
CA GLN A 88 -16.24 -4.03 -6.06
C GLN A 88 -15.38 -3.38 -7.15
N ALA A 89 -15.87 -2.37 -7.85
CA ALA A 89 -15.09 -1.63 -8.84
C ALA A 89 -13.94 -0.85 -8.14
N ASP A 90 -14.21 -0.22 -7.01
CA ASP A 90 -13.18 0.44 -6.21
C ASP A 90 -12.16 -0.59 -5.67
N LEU A 91 -12.61 -1.78 -5.22
CA LEU A 91 -11.72 -2.85 -4.77
C LEU A 91 -10.79 -3.34 -5.89
N LEU A 92 -11.30 -3.48 -7.11
CA LEU A 92 -10.49 -3.83 -8.28
C LEU A 92 -9.37 -2.80 -8.50
N THR A 93 -9.72 -1.53 -8.44
CA THR A 93 -8.76 -0.41 -8.62
C THR A 93 -7.73 -0.38 -7.49
N ALA A 94 -8.18 -0.47 -6.23
CA ALA A 94 -7.32 -0.49 -5.06
C ALA A 94 -6.33 -1.66 -5.09
N TYR A 95 -6.83 -2.85 -5.38
CA TYR A 95 -6.00 -4.05 -5.51
C TYR A 95 -4.90 -3.90 -6.57
N GLY A 96 -5.25 -3.39 -7.76
CA GLY A 96 -4.29 -3.16 -8.85
C GLY A 96 -3.24 -2.11 -8.47
N THR A 97 -3.66 -1.02 -7.82
CA THR A 97 -2.76 0.04 -7.36
C THR A 97 -1.75 -0.47 -6.32
N LEU A 98 -2.21 -1.27 -5.34
CA LEU A 98 -1.33 -1.87 -4.34
C LEU A 98 -0.36 -2.90 -4.97
N ALA A 99 -0.85 -3.73 -5.90
CA ALA A 99 -0.03 -4.71 -6.59
C ALA A 99 1.09 -4.08 -7.45
N ALA A 100 0.91 -2.84 -7.89
CA ALA A 100 1.89 -2.09 -8.69
C ALA A 100 2.93 -1.33 -7.85
N GLN A 101 2.77 -1.23 -6.52
CA GLN A 101 3.72 -0.48 -5.67
C GLN A 101 5.11 -1.11 -5.72
N PRO A 102 6.18 -0.31 -5.88
CA PRO A 102 7.55 -0.84 -5.81
C PRO A 102 7.87 -1.30 -4.38
N CYS A 103 8.57 -2.43 -4.25
CA CYS A 103 8.98 -2.93 -2.94
C CYS A 103 10.06 -2.05 -2.33
N SER A 104 9.87 -1.59 -1.10
CA SER A 104 10.95 -0.99 -0.30
C SER A 104 11.90 -2.07 0.22
N ALA A 105 11.36 -3.25 0.54
CA ALA A 105 12.12 -4.40 0.98
C ALA A 105 11.41 -5.72 0.63
N THR A 106 12.18 -6.80 0.51
CA THR A 106 11.66 -8.16 0.46
C THR A 106 11.88 -8.82 1.81
N VAL A 107 10.83 -9.42 2.37
CA VAL A 107 10.88 -10.13 3.64
C VAL A 107 10.66 -11.63 3.43
N GLY A 108 11.02 -12.42 4.43
CA GLY A 108 10.87 -13.87 4.40
C GLY A 108 9.42 -14.33 4.38
N PRO A 109 9.19 -15.65 4.17
CA PRO A 109 7.84 -16.22 4.09
C PRO A 109 7.08 -16.13 5.41
N ASP A 110 7.76 -16.11 6.55
CA ASP A 110 7.16 -15.91 7.87
C ASP A 110 7.49 -14.51 8.40
N LEU A 111 6.44 -13.79 8.77
CA LEU A 111 6.53 -12.43 9.29
C LEU A 111 6.67 -12.39 10.83
N ALA A 112 6.62 -13.54 11.51
CA ALA A 112 6.71 -13.61 12.96
C ALA A 112 8.07 -13.09 13.46
N GLY A 113 8.03 -12.32 14.55
CA GLY A 113 9.22 -11.75 15.19
C GLY A 113 9.80 -10.52 14.47
N LEU A 114 9.26 -10.12 13.32
CA LEU A 114 9.71 -8.92 12.62
C LEU A 114 9.16 -7.66 13.31
N THR A 115 9.99 -6.61 13.32
CA THR A 115 9.57 -5.23 13.62
C THR A 115 9.85 -4.39 12.38
N LEU A 116 8.79 -3.87 11.78
CA LEU A 116 8.84 -3.20 10.49
C LEU A 116 8.37 -1.74 10.61
N VAL A 117 9.16 -0.83 10.10
CA VAL A 117 8.78 0.59 9.95
C VAL A 117 7.89 0.77 8.71
N GLN A 118 7.36 1.99 8.49
CA GLN A 118 6.56 2.28 7.30
C GLN A 118 7.27 1.84 6.00
N GLY A 119 6.52 1.30 5.04
CA GLY A 119 7.10 0.85 3.77
C GLY A 119 6.25 -0.12 2.98
N VAL A 120 6.76 -0.54 1.81
CA VAL A 120 6.18 -1.58 0.96
C VAL A 120 7.02 -2.84 1.08
N TYR A 121 6.44 -3.89 1.63
CA TYR A 121 7.10 -5.17 1.89
C TYR A 121 6.59 -6.25 0.94
N CYS A 122 7.50 -6.83 0.16
CA CYS A 122 7.18 -7.92 -0.75
C CYS A 122 7.52 -9.27 -0.12
N VAL A 123 6.55 -10.17 -0.10
CA VAL A 123 6.71 -11.54 0.36
C VAL A 123 6.59 -12.47 -0.84
N ASN A 124 7.73 -12.91 -1.36
CA ASN A 124 7.80 -13.75 -2.55
C ASN A 124 7.89 -15.22 -2.15
N ALA A 125 6.75 -15.82 -1.77
CA ALA A 125 6.66 -17.20 -1.31
C ALA A 125 5.38 -17.87 -1.83
N ALA A 126 5.37 -19.20 -1.89
CA ALA A 126 4.18 -19.98 -2.23
C ALA A 126 3.07 -19.83 -1.18
N ALA A 127 3.43 -19.54 0.07
CA ALA A 127 2.54 -19.10 1.13
C ALA A 127 3.30 -18.13 2.03
N SER A 128 2.65 -17.04 2.41
CA SER A 128 3.16 -16.08 3.40
C SER A 128 2.52 -16.41 4.74
N ASN A 129 3.33 -16.56 5.77
CA ASN A 129 2.88 -17.01 7.07
C ASN A 129 3.01 -15.90 8.11
N LEU A 130 2.18 -15.99 9.15
CA LEU A 130 2.38 -15.28 10.40
C LEU A 130 2.19 -16.31 11.53
N THR A 131 3.30 -16.84 12.05
CA THR A 131 3.25 -17.89 13.08
C THR A 131 3.32 -17.35 14.52
N GLY A 132 3.46 -16.02 14.68
CA GLY A 132 3.58 -15.35 15.97
C GLY A 132 3.19 -13.89 15.89
N THR A 133 4.02 -13.00 16.43
CA THR A 133 3.76 -11.56 16.43
C THR A 133 4.56 -10.85 15.35
N LEU A 134 3.86 -10.04 14.52
CA LEU A 134 4.44 -9.00 13.67
C LEU A 134 4.24 -7.66 14.34
N THR A 135 5.29 -6.87 14.49
CA THR A 135 5.23 -5.51 15.04
C THR A 135 5.42 -4.47 13.94
N LEU A 136 4.49 -3.53 13.84
CA LEU A 136 4.54 -2.39 12.94
C LEU A 136 4.85 -1.14 13.75
N ASP A 137 6.05 -0.60 13.58
CA ASP A 137 6.52 0.56 14.35
C ASP A 137 6.33 1.84 13.55
N ALA A 138 5.40 2.67 14.01
CA ALA A 138 5.11 3.96 13.39
C ALA A 138 6.16 5.04 13.68
N GLN A 139 7.11 4.79 14.58
CA GLN A 139 8.16 5.74 14.96
C GLN A 139 7.63 7.14 15.33
N GLY A 140 6.45 7.21 15.93
CA GLY A 140 5.80 8.48 16.30
C GLY A 140 5.06 9.17 15.14
N ASN A 141 5.01 8.57 13.95
CA ASN A 141 4.27 9.10 12.80
C ASN A 141 2.84 8.52 12.75
N PRO A 142 1.78 9.29 13.04
CA PRO A 142 0.40 8.78 13.01
C PRO A 142 -0.09 8.43 11.59
N ASN A 143 0.62 8.86 10.56
CA ASN A 143 0.34 8.57 9.16
C ASN A 143 1.29 7.52 8.57
N ALA A 144 2.02 6.78 9.43
CA ALA A 144 2.89 5.70 8.96
C ALA A 144 2.06 4.64 8.24
N ALA A 145 2.47 4.27 7.03
CA ALA A 145 1.73 3.35 6.17
C ALA A 145 2.55 2.10 5.84
N TRP A 146 1.88 0.96 5.81
CA TRP A 146 2.48 -0.33 5.44
C TRP A 146 1.67 -0.98 4.32
N VAL A 147 2.37 -1.43 3.30
CA VAL A 147 1.79 -2.24 2.23
C VAL A 147 2.52 -3.57 2.20
N PHE A 148 1.80 -4.66 2.40
CA PHE A 148 2.30 -6.02 2.22
C PHE A 148 1.81 -6.57 0.89
N ARG A 149 2.75 -6.92 0.01
CA ARG A 149 2.47 -7.55 -1.28
C ARG A 149 2.82 -9.03 -1.20
N MET A 150 1.79 -9.87 -1.11
CA MET A 150 1.94 -11.32 -1.05
C MET A 150 1.83 -11.90 -2.45
N SER A 151 2.87 -12.59 -2.92
CA SER A 151 2.84 -13.25 -4.24
C SER A 151 1.88 -14.45 -4.33
N SER A 152 1.38 -14.92 -3.18
CA SER A 152 0.42 -16.03 -3.07
C SER A 152 -0.51 -15.83 -1.87
N SER A 153 -0.73 -16.87 -1.06
CA SER A 153 -1.64 -16.86 0.09
C SER A 153 -1.04 -16.17 1.32
N LEU A 154 -1.92 -15.61 2.16
CA LEU A 154 -1.62 -15.23 3.54
C LEU A 154 -2.25 -16.24 4.50
N ILE A 155 -1.47 -16.82 5.39
CA ILE A 155 -1.93 -17.79 6.38
C ILE A 155 -1.40 -17.37 7.74
N THR A 156 -2.27 -17.19 8.75
CA THR A 156 -1.83 -16.98 10.11
C THR A 156 -2.06 -18.23 10.97
N SER A 157 -1.15 -18.52 11.85
CA SER A 157 -1.34 -19.56 12.88
C SER A 157 -2.35 -19.07 13.92
N SER A 158 -2.93 -20.01 14.68
CA SER A 158 -3.83 -19.67 15.79
C SER A 158 -3.10 -18.80 16.84
N GLY A 159 -3.79 -17.76 17.32
CA GLY A 159 -3.25 -16.84 18.32
C GLY A 159 -2.18 -15.88 17.83
N SER A 160 -1.93 -15.79 16.52
CA SER A 160 -0.99 -14.83 15.96
C SER A 160 -1.45 -13.38 16.17
N THR A 161 -0.52 -12.44 16.10
CA THR A 161 -0.82 -11.04 16.36
C THR A 161 -0.14 -10.13 15.35
N VAL A 162 -0.86 -9.18 14.79
CA VAL A 162 -0.31 -7.97 14.17
C VAL A 162 -0.46 -6.83 15.16
N ALA A 163 0.65 -6.29 15.66
CA ALA A 163 0.67 -5.21 16.64
C ALA A 163 1.18 -3.92 15.99
N ILE A 164 0.51 -2.78 16.26
CA ILE A 164 0.97 -1.45 15.83
C ILE A 164 1.43 -0.70 17.07
N ILE A 165 2.62 -0.13 17.04
CA ILE A 165 3.21 0.62 18.14
C ILE A 165 3.59 2.03 17.72
N ASN A 166 3.87 2.88 18.71
CA ASN A 166 4.36 4.25 18.52
C ASN A 166 3.42 5.12 17.66
N GLY A 167 2.08 4.98 17.85
CA GLY A 167 1.09 5.93 17.34
C GLY A 167 0.57 5.67 15.94
N GLY A 168 0.87 4.54 15.32
CA GLY A 168 0.33 4.15 14.01
C GLY A 168 -1.16 3.78 14.05
N ASN A 169 -1.76 3.59 12.85
CA ASN A 169 -3.17 3.29 12.68
C ASN A 169 -3.39 2.08 11.78
N ALA A 170 -4.32 1.20 12.14
CA ALA A 170 -4.69 0.01 11.35
C ALA A 170 -5.24 0.37 9.96
N CYS A 171 -5.83 1.55 9.78
CA CYS A 171 -6.28 2.05 8.48
C CYS A 171 -5.17 2.15 7.44
N GLU A 172 -3.94 2.38 7.88
CA GLU A 172 -2.78 2.59 7.03
C GLU A 172 -2.03 1.29 6.70
N VAL A 173 -2.54 0.14 7.16
CA VAL A 173 -1.97 -1.18 6.86
C VAL A 173 -2.79 -1.86 5.76
N GLN A 174 -2.14 -2.16 4.64
CA GLN A 174 -2.77 -2.78 3.46
C GLN A 174 -2.11 -4.13 3.15
N TRP A 175 -2.91 -5.18 3.08
CA TRP A 175 -2.48 -6.54 2.76
C TRP A 175 -3.00 -6.92 1.37
N GLN A 176 -2.19 -6.73 0.34
CA GLN A 176 -2.50 -7.19 -1.01
C GLN A 176 -2.08 -8.66 -1.13
N VAL A 177 -3.07 -9.55 -1.29
CA VAL A 177 -2.88 -11.01 -1.31
C VAL A 177 -3.24 -11.57 -2.67
N SER A 178 -2.27 -12.16 -3.38
CA SER A 178 -2.46 -12.63 -4.77
C SER A 178 -3.24 -13.94 -4.87
N SER A 179 -3.69 -14.50 -3.76
CA SER A 179 -4.56 -15.67 -3.67
C SER A 179 -5.58 -15.47 -2.54
N SER A 180 -5.70 -16.41 -1.62
CA SER A 180 -6.62 -16.37 -0.49
C SER A 180 -5.91 -15.97 0.79
N ALA A 181 -6.65 -15.40 1.74
CA ALA A 181 -6.19 -15.16 3.10
C ALA A 181 -6.95 -16.06 4.08
N THR A 182 -6.22 -16.71 4.98
CA THR A 182 -6.77 -17.50 6.09
C THR A 182 -6.22 -16.98 7.40
N ILE A 183 -7.09 -16.38 8.20
CA ILE A 183 -6.75 -15.86 9.50
C ILE A 183 -7.07 -16.93 10.55
N GLY A 184 -6.05 -17.45 11.19
CA GLY A 184 -6.14 -18.55 12.16
C GLY A 184 -6.96 -18.20 13.40
N SER A 185 -7.47 -19.21 14.08
CA SER A 185 -8.35 -19.03 15.24
C SER A 185 -7.70 -18.18 16.34
N GLY A 186 -8.48 -17.27 16.94
CA GLY A 186 -8.01 -16.41 18.03
C GLY A 186 -6.94 -15.39 17.63
N THR A 187 -6.66 -15.22 16.34
CA THR A 187 -5.69 -14.22 15.85
C THR A 187 -6.21 -12.80 16.08
N THR A 188 -5.34 -11.89 16.48
CA THR A 188 -5.59 -10.44 16.49
C THR A 188 -4.91 -9.82 15.30
N PHE A 189 -5.72 -9.45 14.29
CA PHE A 189 -5.20 -8.97 13.01
C PHE A 189 -5.54 -7.50 12.78
N MET A 190 -4.58 -6.73 12.24
CA MET A 190 -4.76 -5.31 11.96
C MET A 190 -4.48 -5.01 10.48
N GLY A 191 -5.34 -4.18 9.89
CA GLY A 191 -5.22 -3.71 8.51
C GLY A 191 -6.29 -4.23 7.56
N ASN A 192 -6.29 -3.69 6.36
CA ASN A 192 -7.26 -4.03 5.32
C ASN A 192 -6.71 -5.18 4.46
N ILE A 193 -7.43 -6.29 4.39
CA ILE A 193 -7.06 -7.46 3.60
C ILE A 193 -7.76 -7.37 2.24
N LEU A 194 -6.98 -7.22 1.16
CA LEU A 194 -7.46 -7.23 -0.21
C LEU A 194 -6.99 -8.53 -0.89
N ALA A 195 -7.82 -9.55 -0.86
CA ALA A 195 -7.49 -10.86 -1.44
C ALA A 195 -8.05 -11.02 -2.86
N LEU A 196 -7.24 -11.60 -3.75
CA LEU A 196 -7.71 -11.91 -5.12
C LEU A 196 -8.85 -12.94 -5.10
N THR A 197 -8.75 -13.94 -4.20
CA THR A 197 -9.73 -15.01 -4.11
C THR A 197 -10.57 -14.87 -2.85
N SER A 198 -10.40 -15.72 -1.87
CA SER A 198 -11.29 -15.79 -0.70
C SER A 198 -10.58 -15.31 0.57
N ILE A 199 -11.37 -14.93 1.56
CA ILE A 199 -10.89 -14.64 2.91
C ILE A 199 -11.67 -15.51 3.90
N ALA A 200 -10.94 -16.22 4.77
CA ALA A 200 -11.52 -16.96 5.87
C ALA A 200 -11.01 -16.40 7.20
N LEU A 201 -11.91 -15.96 8.07
CA LEU A 201 -11.63 -15.66 9.45
C LEU A 201 -12.09 -16.84 10.28
N ASN A 202 -11.14 -17.63 10.81
CA ASN A 202 -11.44 -18.80 11.62
C ASN A 202 -11.95 -18.39 13.00
N THR A 203 -12.48 -19.36 13.74
CA THR A 203 -13.17 -19.18 15.03
C THR A 203 -12.42 -18.21 15.96
N GLY A 204 -13.08 -17.13 16.34
CA GLY A 204 -12.58 -16.16 17.31
C GLY A 204 -11.45 -15.25 16.80
N ALA A 205 -11.10 -15.28 15.52
CA ALA A 205 -10.18 -14.31 14.93
C ALA A 205 -10.81 -12.91 14.94
N ASN A 206 -10.05 -11.90 15.35
CA ASN A 206 -10.49 -10.51 15.41
C ASN A 206 -9.74 -9.69 14.36
N LEU A 207 -10.48 -8.89 13.60
CA LEU A 207 -9.94 -8.03 12.55
C LEU A 207 -10.25 -6.57 12.84
N THR A 208 -9.22 -5.78 13.17
CA THR A 208 -9.31 -4.32 13.14
C THR A 208 -8.92 -3.84 11.75
N GLY A 209 -9.89 -3.76 10.86
CA GLY A 209 -9.69 -3.50 9.43
C GLY A 209 -10.84 -4.05 8.60
N ARG A 210 -10.56 -4.37 7.34
CA ARG A 210 -11.56 -4.82 6.36
C ARG A 210 -11.18 -6.17 5.75
N ALA A 211 -12.17 -6.99 5.45
CA ALA A 211 -12.03 -8.24 4.70
C ALA A 211 -12.65 -8.08 3.30
N LEU A 212 -11.81 -7.87 2.29
CA LEU A 212 -12.19 -7.48 0.94
C LEU A 212 -11.72 -8.53 -0.08
N ALA A 213 -12.61 -9.44 -0.47
CA ALA A 213 -12.34 -10.51 -1.43
C ALA A 213 -12.86 -10.12 -2.82
N ARG A 214 -11.97 -10.10 -3.83
CA ARG A 214 -12.35 -9.71 -5.20
C ARG A 214 -13.23 -10.72 -5.90
N ASN A 215 -12.77 -11.96 -5.99
CA ASN A 215 -13.41 -12.99 -6.83
C ASN A 215 -14.04 -14.11 -6.03
N GLY A 216 -13.72 -14.23 -4.74
CA GLY A 216 -14.12 -15.34 -3.89
C GLY A 216 -15.07 -14.95 -2.77
N ALA A 217 -15.22 -15.86 -1.82
CA ALA A 217 -16.07 -15.72 -0.66
C ALA A 217 -15.35 -15.06 0.52
N VAL A 218 -16.13 -14.49 1.45
CA VAL A 218 -15.67 -14.20 2.81
C VAL A 218 -16.44 -15.08 3.78
N THR A 219 -15.72 -15.84 4.61
CA THR A 219 -16.29 -16.69 5.66
C THR A 219 -15.87 -16.20 7.03
N LEU A 220 -16.82 -16.19 7.95
CA LEU A 220 -16.69 -15.68 9.31
C LEU A 220 -17.21 -16.71 10.30
N ASP A 221 -16.51 -16.88 11.44
CA ASP A 221 -16.92 -17.75 12.53
C ASP A 221 -16.55 -17.16 13.89
N THR A 222 -17.55 -16.63 14.59
CA THR A 222 -17.37 -16.06 15.95
C THR A 222 -16.31 -14.95 15.97
N ASN A 223 -16.37 -14.02 14.99
CA ASN A 223 -15.36 -12.98 14.81
C ASN A 223 -15.88 -11.60 15.27
N ASN A 224 -14.94 -10.72 15.60
CA ASN A 224 -15.19 -9.29 15.69
C ASN A 224 -14.45 -8.61 14.54
N VAL A 225 -15.20 -8.01 13.62
CA VAL A 225 -14.66 -7.24 12.49
C VAL A 225 -15.07 -5.78 12.65
N SER A 226 -14.10 -4.91 12.84
CA SER A 226 -14.34 -3.47 12.95
C SER A 226 -13.23 -2.71 12.24
N PHE A 227 -13.57 -1.74 11.43
CA PHE A 227 -12.55 -0.83 10.93
C PHE A 227 -12.52 0.43 11.81
N ALA A 228 -11.31 0.85 12.16
CA ALA A 228 -11.12 2.11 12.85
C ALA A 228 -11.65 3.25 11.96
N THR A 229 -12.30 4.24 12.56
CA THR A 229 -12.59 5.50 11.87
C THR A 229 -11.26 6.14 11.52
N CYS A 230 -10.89 6.04 10.25
CA CYS A 230 -9.64 6.62 9.79
C CYS A 230 -9.72 8.15 9.90
N PRO A 231 -8.74 8.82 10.50
CA PRO A 231 -8.73 10.26 10.53
C PRO A 231 -8.80 10.80 9.09
N VAL A 232 -9.86 11.54 8.77
CA VAL A 232 -9.95 12.25 7.50
C VAL A 232 -8.93 13.38 7.52
N GLY A 233 -7.70 13.16 7.07
CA GLY A 233 -6.83 14.31 7.05
C GLY A 233 -5.33 14.18 6.87
N GLY A 234 -4.75 13.13 6.41
CA GLY A 234 -3.33 13.10 6.03
C GLY A 234 -3.14 12.36 4.70
N ALA A 235 -2.42 12.94 3.75
CA ALA A 235 -1.82 12.09 2.73
C ALA A 235 -0.81 11.18 3.45
N PRO A 236 -0.71 9.86 3.13
CA PRO A 236 0.43 9.10 3.59
C PRO A 236 1.68 9.84 3.14
N PRO A 237 2.71 9.93 3.99
CA PRO A 237 3.99 10.41 3.51
C PRO A 237 4.37 9.54 2.30
N PRO A 238 4.94 10.13 1.24
CA PRO A 238 5.47 9.32 0.17
C PRO A 238 6.44 8.32 0.80
N PHE A 239 6.31 7.04 0.44
CA PHE A 239 7.29 6.05 0.87
C PHE A 239 8.68 6.62 0.55
N PRO A 240 9.64 6.60 1.49
CA PRO A 240 10.98 7.05 1.18
C PRO A 240 11.43 6.31 -0.08
N PRO A 241 11.97 7.01 -1.09
CA PRO A 241 12.50 6.34 -2.25
C PRO A 241 13.44 5.24 -1.74
N GLY A 242 13.24 4.00 -2.20
CA GLY A 242 14.16 2.92 -1.89
C GLY A 242 15.58 3.41 -2.16
N PRO A 243 16.60 2.90 -1.45
CA PRO A 243 17.96 3.37 -1.62
C PRO A 243 18.28 3.37 -3.11
N VAL A 244 18.37 4.58 -3.70
CA VAL A 244 18.85 4.71 -5.09
C VAL A 244 20.21 4.04 -5.11
N PRO A 245 20.46 3.08 -6.03
CA PRO A 245 21.79 2.51 -6.17
C PRO A 245 22.73 3.71 -6.44
N THR A 246 23.49 4.12 -5.44
CA THR A 246 24.55 5.07 -5.66
C THR A 246 25.51 4.39 -6.61
N LEU A 247 25.70 4.95 -7.81
CA LEU A 247 26.76 4.50 -8.69
C LEU A 247 28.02 4.48 -7.82
N PRO A 248 28.72 3.33 -7.72
CA PRO A 248 29.95 3.30 -6.93
C PRO A 248 30.82 4.45 -7.40
N GLU A 249 31.49 5.15 -6.46
CA GLU A 249 32.31 6.35 -6.76
C GLU A 249 33.26 6.13 -7.96
N ILE A 250 33.69 4.90 -8.17
CA ILE A 250 34.47 4.46 -9.34
C ILE A 250 33.73 4.76 -10.66
N GLY A 251 32.42 4.61 -10.71
CA GLY A 251 31.61 4.93 -11.90
C GLY A 251 31.52 6.42 -12.19
N ALA A 252 31.45 7.25 -11.15
CA ALA A 252 31.41 8.72 -11.28
C ALA A 252 32.79 9.26 -11.80
N TRP A 253 33.88 8.73 -11.30
CA TRP A 253 35.22 9.07 -11.78
C TRP A 253 35.46 8.58 -13.20
N ALA A 254 34.98 7.39 -13.57
CA ALA A 254 35.08 6.87 -14.93
C ALA A 254 34.35 7.77 -15.95
N LEU A 255 33.15 8.26 -15.59
CA LEU A 255 32.40 9.18 -16.43
C LEU A 255 33.09 10.55 -16.59
N LEU A 256 33.69 11.06 -15.51
CA LEU A 256 34.48 12.30 -15.54
C LEU A 256 35.71 12.18 -16.43
N VAL A 257 36.45 11.07 -16.37
CA VAL A 257 37.62 10.82 -17.21
C VAL A 257 37.23 10.73 -18.68
N VAL A 258 36.11 10.09 -19.04
CA VAL A 258 35.63 10.01 -20.43
C VAL A 258 35.26 11.40 -20.96
N LEU A 259 34.58 12.24 -20.15
CA LEU A 259 34.20 13.60 -20.55
C LEU A 259 35.43 14.52 -20.72
N LEU A 260 36.40 14.43 -19.82
CA LEU A 260 37.64 15.21 -19.92
C LEU A 260 38.52 14.72 -21.08
N GLY A 261 38.59 13.41 -21.32
CA GLY A 261 39.35 12.80 -22.44
C GLY A 261 38.76 13.20 -23.80
N SER A 262 37.45 13.21 -23.96
CA SER A 262 36.80 13.63 -25.21
C SER A 262 36.96 15.13 -25.47
N GLY A 263 36.93 15.95 -24.41
CA GLY A 263 37.21 17.41 -24.52
C GLY A 263 38.65 17.72 -24.97
N ALA A 264 39.66 17.02 -24.41
CA ALA A 264 41.05 17.16 -24.79
C ALA A 264 41.31 16.72 -26.25
N TYR A 265 40.67 15.63 -26.67
CA TYR A 265 40.79 15.14 -28.06
C TYR A 265 40.16 16.10 -29.07
N ALA A 266 39.07 16.77 -28.75
CA ALA A 266 38.46 17.78 -29.60
C ALA A 266 39.29 19.06 -29.74
N LEU A 267 40.03 19.44 -28.70
CA LEU A 267 40.94 20.59 -28.72
C LEU A 267 42.23 20.34 -29.47
N SER A 268 42.78 19.11 -29.48
CA SER A 268 44.02 18.75 -30.16
C SER A 268 43.89 18.70 -31.69
N ARG A 269 42.70 18.66 -32.25
CA ARG A 269 42.46 18.64 -33.71
C ARG A 269 42.36 20.02 -34.35
N ARG A 270 42.50 21.13 -33.62
CA ARG A 270 42.61 22.47 -34.23
C ARG A 270 44.03 22.73 -34.65
N THR A 271 44.37 22.36 -35.90
CA THR A 271 45.62 22.74 -36.55
C THR A 271 45.60 24.25 -36.81
N PRO A 272 46.71 24.97 -36.57
CA PRO A 272 46.83 26.37 -36.98
C PRO A 272 46.81 26.47 -38.50
N THR A 273 45.96 27.30 -39.08
CA THR A 273 46.03 27.70 -40.47
C THR A 273 47.23 28.64 -40.63
N GLU A 274 48.17 28.21 -41.42
CA GLU A 274 49.35 28.96 -41.82
C GLU A 274 48.90 30.14 -42.73
N PRO A 275 49.43 31.38 -42.59
CA PRO A 275 49.09 32.47 -43.47
C PRO A 275 49.88 32.34 -44.75
N SER A 276 49.19 32.28 -45.89
CA SER A 276 49.78 32.36 -47.24
C SER A 276 50.27 33.79 -47.53
N ARG A 277 51.51 33.84 -48.09
CA ARG A 277 52.09 35.04 -48.70
C ARG A 277 51.32 35.47 -49.94
#